data_40084ae32a983dafeeb9d196c51bb0f4
#
_entry.id   40084ae32a983dafeeb9d196c51bb0f4
#
_cell.length_a   1.000
_cell.length_b   1.000
_cell.length_c   1.000
_cell.angle_alpha   90.00
_cell.angle_beta   90.00
_cell.angle_gamma   90.00
#
_symmetry.space_group_name_H-M   'P 1'
#
loop_
_entity.id
_entity.type
_entity.pdbx_description
1 polymer ?
#
loop_
_entity_poly.entity_id
_entity_poly.type
_entity_poly.pdbx_seq_one_letter_code
_entity_poly.pdbx_strand_id
1 'polypeptide(L)'
;MKEYSSYKKTGIDWLPFMPSHWKLDHLRNFLSMVSVKDKADKTLLSVTREKGVIVRDVDDAESNHNFIPDDLSGYKYVQPGQFVINKMKSWQGSYGVSKYEGIVSPAYYVCDLQYPNKEFFSRAIRSRAYVSFFAQWSKGIRVGQWDLEPNALKSIPFFVPTAEEQEQIVRYLDEKTIKINECICLRERELQTLNELKQAEIASVVTRGLNPNVPMKDSGIPWIGQIPTHWDVQRAKYMFNKEKREVRPEDKVITCFRDGQVTLRENRRTTGFTESITEVGYQGIRKGDLVIHQMDAFAGSIGVSDSDGKGTSVYHCCTPKSSNYIPEYYAYALREMARTGFIQSLYRGIRERSSDFNFPTFGKQYLPIPPVEEQQAIVNYIQSKTNKIDSLIASLNAEIER
;
A
#
# COMPACT_ATOMS: atom_id res chain seq x y z
N MET A 1 18.24 22.88 17.77
CA MET A 1 17.73 24.23 18.08
C MET A 1 18.39 24.71 19.35
N LYS A 2 18.75 26.00 19.45
CA LYS A 2 19.21 26.57 20.71
C LYS A 2 18.01 26.70 21.65
N GLU A 3 18.19 26.39 22.93
CA GLU A 3 17.17 26.64 23.95
C GLU A 3 16.95 28.14 24.12
N TYR A 4 15.73 28.54 24.48
CA TYR A 4 15.43 29.93 24.79
C TYR A 4 16.03 30.30 26.15
N SER A 5 16.41 31.56 26.31
CA SER A 5 17.08 32.05 27.52
C SER A 5 16.17 32.05 28.76
N SER A 6 14.84 32.11 28.56
CA SER A 6 13.88 32.09 29.63
C SER A 6 12.52 31.58 29.19
N TYR A 7 11.78 30.99 30.15
CA TYR A 7 10.45 30.42 29.96
C TYR A 7 9.49 30.93 31.03
N LYS A 8 8.22 31.02 30.68
CA LYS A 8 7.12 31.31 31.63
C LYS A 8 6.09 30.21 31.59
N LYS A 9 5.36 30.04 32.71
CA LYS A 9 4.25 29.09 32.83
C LYS A 9 3.08 29.49 31.93
N THR A 10 2.48 28.52 31.27
CA THR A 10 1.27 28.75 30.45
C THR A 10 -0.02 28.57 31.24
N GLY A 11 0.01 27.77 32.31
CA GLY A 11 -1.19 27.31 33.03
C GLY A 11 -1.91 26.14 32.36
N ILE A 12 -1.27 25.50 31.38
CA ILE A 12 -1.82 24.39 30.61
C ILE A 12 -1.00 23.14 30.94
N ASP A 13 -1.62 22.08 31.46
CA ASP A 13 -0.94 20.91 32.00
C ASP A 13 -0.03 20.19 31.00
N TRP A 14 -0.47 19.99 29.76
CA TRP A 14 0.34 19.30 28.72
C TRP A 14 1.28 20.23 27.97
N LEU A 15 1.23 21.54 28.23
CA LEU A 15 2.15 22.54 27.67
C LEU A 15 2.55 23.54 28.77
N PRO A 16 3.27 23.09 29.80
CA PRO A 16 3.45 23.87 31.02
C PRO A 16 4.30 25.15 30.84
N PHE A 17 5.14 25.21 29.82
CA PHE A 17 6.05 26.31 29.60
C PHE A 17 6.03 26.80 28.15
N MET A 18 6.21 28.10 27.98
CA MET A 18 6.49 28.78 26.71
C MET A 18 7.62 29.77 26.83
N PRO A 19 8.32 30.16 25.76
CA PRO A 19 9.31 31.24 25.81
C PRO A 19 8.72 32.49 26.42
N SER A 20 9.48 33.15 27.31
CA SER A 20 8.95 34.28 28.11
C SER A 20 8.44 35.45 27.27
N HIS A 21 9.05 35.70 26.11
CA HIS A 21 8.72 36.79 25.20
C HIS A 21 7.54 36.49 24.27
N TRP A 22 7.11 35.18 24.16
CA TRP A 22 5.92 34.86 23.39
C TRP A 22 4.66 35.38 24.04
N LYS A 23 3.68 35.79 23.24
CA LYS A 23 2.36 36.19 23.70
C LYS A 23 1.41 34.99 23.66
N LEU A 24 0.51 34.94 24.64
CA LEU A 24 -0.63 34.02 24.64
C LEU A 24 -1.87 34.83 24.25
N ASP A 25 -2.49 34.43 23.17
CA ASP A 25 -3.72 35.04 22.65
C ASP A 25 -4.79 33.94 22.45
N HIS A 26 -5.90 34.25 21.80
CA HIS A 26 -6.99 33.31 21.57
C HIS A 26 -7.44 33.34 20.10
N LEU A 27 -7.97 32.23 19.60
CA LEU A 27 -8.43 32.12 18.20
C LEU A 27 -9.53 33.13 17.87
N ARG A 28 -10.33 33.59 18.85
CA ARG A 28 -11.36 34.63 18.64
C ARG A 28 -10.82 35.95 18.07
N ASN A 29 -9.54 36.24 18.30
CA ASN A 29 -8.93 37.49 17.83
C ASN A 29 -8.41 37.35 16.38
N PHE A 30 -8.40 36.16 15.83
CA PHE A 30 -7.87 35.87 14.52
C PHE A 30 -8.88 35.25 13.56
N LEU A 31 -10.03 34.77 14.07
CA LEU A 31 -11.02 34.03 13.29
C LEU A 31 -12.37 34.70 13.31
N SER A 32 -12.91 34.99 12.13
CA SER A 32 -14.28 35.49 11.93
C SER A 32 -15.07 34.46 11.12
N MET A 33 -16.14 33.90 11.68
CA MET A 33 -16.96 32.91 10.98
C MET A 33 -17.69 33.51 9.80
N VAL A 34 -17.66 32.85 8.67
CA VAL A 34 -18.35 33.21 7.43
C VAL A 34 -19.18 32.04 6.91
N SER A 35 -20.26 32.33 6.18
CA SER A 35 -21.13 31.33 5.59
C SER A 35 -21.71 31.84 4.28
N VAL A 36 -20.97 31.71 3.21
CA VAL A 36 -21.43 32.00 1.84
C VAL A 36 -21.88 30.68 1.23
N LYS A 37 -23.05 30.65 0.62
CA LYS A 37 -23.68 29.49 0.00
C LYS A 37 -23.98 29.74 -1.48
N ASP A 38 -24.69 28.82 -2.10
CA ASP A 38 -25.17 28.92 -3.49
C ASP A 38 -24.03 29.03 -4.52
N LYS A 39 -22.96 28.24 -4.29
CA LYS A 39 -21.80 28.07 -5.18
C LYS A 39 -21.59 26.60 -5.58
N ALA A 40 -22.68 25.91 -5.91
CA ALA A 40 -22.68 24.48 -6.22
C ALA A 40 -21.81 24.10 -7.45
N ASP A 41 -21.46 25.09 -8.28
CA ASP A 41 -20.57 24.96 -9.43
C ASP A 41 -19.07 24.81 -9.06
N LYS A 42 -18.74 25.07 -7.80
CA LYS A 42 -17.34 25.06 -7.35
C LYS A 42 -16.86 23.65 -6.95
N THR A 43 -15.55 23.47 -6.99
CA THR A 43 -14.86 22.22 -6.65
C THR A 43 -15.19 21.77 -5.22
N LEU A 44 -15.54 20.51 -5.06
CA LEU A 44 -15.80 19.95 -3.75
C LEU A 44 -14.48 19.72 -2.97
N LEU A 45 -14.43 20.24 -1.75
CA LEU A 45 -13.28 20.10 -0.86
C LEU A 45 -13.61 19.17 0.32
N SER A 46 -12.58 18.52 0.81
CA SER A 46 -12.61 17.74 2.06
C SER A 46 -11.62 18.30 3.07
N VAL A 47 -11.92 18.08 4.35
CA VAL A 47 -11.01 18.45 5.45
C VAL A 47 -10.59 17.18 6.18
N THR A 48 -9.35 16.78 5.97
CA THR A 48 -8.78 15.53 6.48
C THR A 48 -7.85 15.79 7.66
N ARG A 49 -7.65 14.74 8.45
CA ARG A 49 -6.74 14.77 9.60
C ARG A 49 -5.28 14.95 9.17
N GLU A 50 -4.86 14.23 8.13
CA GLU A 50 -3.46 14.18 7.70
C GLU A 50 -3.06 15.40 6.87
N LYS A 51 -3.91 15.77 5.89
CA LYS A 51 -3.56 16.78 4.87
C LYS A 51 -4.26 18.14 5.05
N GLY A 52 -5.21 18.26 6.02
CA GLY A 52 -6.03 19.47 6.17
C GLY A 52 -7.05 19.59 5.04
N VAL A 53 -7.13 20.76 4.41
CA VAL A 53 -8.05 21.02 3.29
C VAL A 53 -7.46 20.50 2.01
N ILE A 54 -8.19 19.65 1.31
CA ILE A 54 -7.81 19.05 0.02
C ILE A 54 -8.97 19.11 -0.97
N VAL A 55 -8.66 19.03 -2.25
CA VAL A 55 -9.67 18.74 -3.28
C VAL A 55 -10.15 17.31 -3.07
N ARG A 56 -11.45 17.10 -3.08
CA ARG A 56 -12.06 15.78 -2.91
C ARG A 56 -12.05 15.05 -4.25
N ASP A 57 -11.44 13.87 -4.27
CA ASP A 57 -11.56 12.94 -5.37
C ASP A 57 -12.94 12.26 -5.27
N VAL A 58 -13.86 12.58 -6.18
CA VAL A 58 -15.23 12.05 -6.17
C VAL A 58 -15.30 10.62 -6.70
N ASP A 59 -14.30 10.20 -7.48
CA ASP A 59 -14.23 8.89 -8.13
C ASP A 59 -13.58 7.83 -7.23
N ASP A 60 -12.87 8.24 -6.19
CA ASP A 60 -12.26 7.33 -5.22
C ASP A 60 -13.29 6.80 -4.20
N ALA A 61 -13.87 5.64 -4.50
CA ALA A 61 -14.85 4.98 -3.64
C ALA A 61 -14.28 4.54 -2.28
N GLU A 62 -12.97 4.30 -2.17
CA GLU A 62 -12.33 3.87 -0.92
C GLU A 62 -12.15 5.03 0.06
N SER A 63 -11.87 6.24 -0.41
CA SER A 63 -11.74 7.43 0.44
C SER A 63 -13.07 8.14 0.70
N ASN A 64 -14.10 7.89 -0.10
CA ASN A 64 -15.42 8.52 -0.02
C ASN A 64 -16.38 7.77 0.91
N HIS A 65 -16.09 7.79 2.22
CA HIS A 65 -16.96 7.17 3.24
C HIS A 65 -18.32 7.90 3.44
N ASN A 66 -18.49 9.10 2.90
CA ASN A 66 -19.73 9.89 3.06
C ASN A 66 -20.39 10.10 1.70
N PHE A 67 -21.71 9.88 1.69
CA PHE A 67 -22.56 10.19 0.54
C PHE A 67 -22.45 11.66 0.14
N ILE A 68 -22.34 11.93 -1.15
CA ILE A 68 -22.39 13.27 -1.74
C ILE A 68 -23.80 13.47 -2.26
N PRO A 69 -24.59 14.40 -1.71
CA PRO A 69 -25.93 14.67 -2.20
C PRO A 69 -25.89 15.33 -3.58
N ASP A 70 -26.94 15.14 -4.37
CA ASP A 70 -27.08 15.75 -5.70
C ASP A 70 -27.22 17.28 -5.62
N ASP A 71 -27.88 17.79 -4.56
CA ASP A 71 -27.99 19.22 -4.29
C ASP A 71 -26.88 19.70 -3.35
N LEU A 72 -26.00 20.53 -3.87
CA LEU A 72 -24.89 21.16 -3.16
C LEU A 72 -25.14 22.64 -2.83
N SER A 73 -26.35 23.17 -3.06
CA SER A 73 -26.68 24.59 -2.81
C SER A 73 -26.45 25.03 -1.35
N GLY A 74 -26.67 24.11 -0.40
CA GLY A 74 -26.44 24.31 1.02
C GLY A 74 -24.97 24.28 1.45
N TYR A 75 -24.04 23.89 0.55
CA TYR A 75 -22.61 23.83 0.86
C TYR A 75 -22.01 25.23 1.04
N LYS A 76 -21.00 25.30 1.88
CA LYS A 76 -20.34 26.58 2.20
C LYS A 76 -19.14 26.82 1.30
N TYR A 77 -19.09 28.01 0.72
CA TYR A 77 -18.00 28.45 -0.11
C TYR A 77 -16.73 28.72 0.71
N VAL A 78 -15.60 28.33 0.18
CA VAL A 78 -14.27 28.48 0.75
C VAL A 78 -13.35 29.17 -0.23
N GLN A 79 -12.63 30.17 0.24
CA GLN A 79 -11.58 30.88 -0.51
C GLN A 79 -10.18 30.48 0.01
N PRO A 80 -9.13 30.59 -0.84
CA PRO A 80 -7.76 30.43 -0.39
C PRO A 80 -7.43 31.38 0.76
N GLY A 81 -6.77 30.86 1.79
CA GLY A 81 -6.40 31.57 3.00
C GLY A 81 -7.45 31.60 4.09
N GLN A 82 -8.65 31.02 3.88
CA GLN A 82 -9.64 30.81 4.94
C GLN A 82 -9.31 29.55 5.75
N PHE A 83 -9.62 29.60 7.04
CA PHE A 83 -9.48 28.46 7.96
C PHE A 83 -10.77 27.65 7.98
N VAL A 84 -10.67 26.36 7.66
CA VAL A 84 -11.81 25.44 7.54
C VAL A 84 -11.71 24.33 8.57
N ILE A 85 -12.83 24.02 9.24
CA ILE A 85 -12.87 23.06 10.34
C ILE A 85 -14.03 22.10 10.14
N ASN A 86 -13.74 20.81 10.14
CA ASN A 86 -14.77 19.78 10.32
C ASN A 86 -15.09 19.71 11.82
N LYS A 87 -16.18 20.35 12.24
CA LYS A 87 -16.52 20.46 13.65
C LYS A 87 -16.67 19.11 14.36
N MET A 88 -17.12 18.08 13.64
CA MET A 88 -17.35 16.73 14.20
C MET A 88 -16.05 15.90 14.32
N LYS A 89 -15.00 16.27 13.58
CA LYS A 89 -13.69 15.58 13.57
C LYS A 89 -12.53 16.52 13.93
N SER A 90 -12.81 17.71 14.45
CA SER A 90 -11.78 18.68 14.87
C SER A 90 -10.89 18.12 15.97
N TRP A 91 -11.44 17.33 16.88
CA TRP A 91 -10.70 16.65 17.95
C TRP A 91 -9.62 15.67 17.43
N GLN A 92 -9.72 15.24 16.16
CA GLN A 92 -8.71 14.42 15.50
C GLN A 92 -7.72 15.21 14.63
N GLY A 93 -7.91 16.55 14.52
CA GLY A 93 -7.07 17.41 13.68
C GLY A 93 -7.64 17.68 12.28
N SER A 94 -8.94 17.41 12.05
CA SER A 94 -9.57 17.69 10.75
C SER A 94 -9.91 19.18 10.60
N TYR A 95 -8.89 20.00 10.39
CA TYR A 95 -8.96 21.42 10.10
C TYR A 95 -7.69 21.90 9.38
N GLY A 96 -7.75 23.08 8.75
CA GLY A 96 -6.59 23.67 8.10
C GLY A 96 -6.92 24.98 7.38
N VAL A 97 -5.88 25.70 6.97
CA VAL A 97 -6.00 26.85 6.08
C VAL A 97 -6.08 26.33 4.64
N SER A 98 -7.13 26.73 3.92
CA SER A 98 -7.32 26.29 2.54
C SER A 98 -6.33 26.97 1.59
N LYS A 99 -5.74 26.18 0.70
CA LYS A 99 -5.02 26.65 -0.48
C LYS A 99 -5.90 26.68 -1.73
N TYR A 100 -7.12 26.15 -1.62
CA TYR A 100 -8.04 25.91 -2.72
C TYR A 100 -9.28 26.78 -2.60
N GLU A 101 -9.84 27.19 -3.74
CA GLU A 101 -11.19 27.68 -3.86
C GLU A 101 -12.15 26.50 -4.06
N GLY A 102 -13.29 26.51 -3.36
CA GLY A 102 -14.26 25.43 -3.51
C GLY A 102 -15.39 25.47 -2.49
N ILE A 103 -16.06 24.34 -2.30
CA ILE A 103 -17.17 24.21 -1.36
C ILE A 103 -16.94 23.04 -0.38
N VAL A 104 -17.46 23.22 0.84
CA VAL A 104 -17.40 22.20 1.90
C VAL A 104 -18.79 21.93 2.47
N SER A 105 -18.94 20.77 3.12
CA SER A 105 -20.18 20.38 3.80
C SER A 105 -20.74 21.49 4.70
N PRO A 106 -22.07 21.64 4.76
CA PRO A 106 -22.74 22.58 5.67
C PRO A 106 -22.36 22.41 7.14
N ALA A 107 -21.96 21.20 7.54
CA ALA A 107 -21.52 20.88 8.89
C ALA A 107 -20.15 21.47 9.26
N TYR A 108 -19.41 22.03 8.30
CA TYR A 108 -18.08 22.57 8.57
C TYR A 108 -18.17 24.08 8.91
N TYR A 109 -17.19 24.55 9.69
CA TYR A 109 -16.98 25.97 9.90
C TYR A 109 -15.99 26.50 8.87
N VAL A 110 -16.30 27.65 8.29
CA VAL A 110 -15.41 28.43 7.43
C VAL A 110 -15.16 29.75 8.14
N CYS A 111 -13.90 30.12 8.29
CA CYS A 111 -13.51 31.34 8.99
C CYS A 111 -12.53 32.17 8.16
N ASP A 112 -12.77 33.46 8.07
CA ASP A 112 -11.75 34.39 7.62
C ASP A 112 -10.61 34.41 8.63
N LEU A 113 -9.39 34.27 8.15
CA LEU A 113 -8.19 34.29 8.98
C LEU A 113 -7.52 35.68 8.90
N GLN A 114 -7.57 36.38 10.01
CA GLN A 114 -6.99 37.73 10.18
C GLN A 114 -5.64 37.67 10.90
N TYR A 115 -4.84 36.63 10.64
CA TYR A 115 -3.50 36.49 11.19
C TYR A 115 -2.46 36.94 10.16
N PRO A 116 -1.50 37.84 10.52
CA PRO A 116 -0.56 38.40 9.55
C PRO A 116 0.26 37.33 8.78
N ASN A 117 0.86 36.40 9.51
CA ASN A 117 1.63 35.31 8.94
C ASN A 117 0.76 34.04 8.85
N LYS A 118 -0.01 33.90 7.75
CA LYS A 118 -0.92 32.78 7.54
C LYS A 118 -0.19 31.43 7.44
N GLU A 119 1.04 31.42 6.92
CA GLU A 119 1.85 30.18 6.84
C GLU A 119 2.26 29.70 8.23
N PHE A 120 2.73 30.60 9.11
CA PHE A 120 3.00 30.24 10.49
C PHE A 120 1.74 29.71 11.19
N PHE A 121 0.62 30.43 11.06
CA PHE A 121 -0.65 29.98 11.63
C PHE A 121 -1.03 28.60 11.15
N SER A 122 -0.94 28.34 9.84
CA SER A 122 -1.25 27.04 9.22
C SER A 122 -0.39 25.91 9.79
N ARG A 123 0.91 26.14 9.99
CA ARG A 123 1.84 25.14 10.57
C ARG A 123 1.57 24.94 12.06
N ALA A 124 1.43 26.03 12.81
CA ALA A 124 1.21 26.00 14.26
C ALA A 124 -0.08 25.26 14.62
N ILE A 125 -1.20 25.64 14.00
CA ILE A 125 -2.53 25.10 14.33
C ILE A 125 -2.63 23.59 14.09
N ARG A 126 -1.83 23.04 13.18
CA ARG A 126 -1.79 21.61 12.87
C ARG A 126 -0.81 20.80 13.71
N SER A 127 -0.10 21.44 14.64
CA SER A 127 0.78 20.74 15.56
C SER A 127 0.01 19.82 16.52
N ARG A 128 0.66 18.79 17.05
CA ARG A 128 0.06 17.87 18.04
C ARG A 128 -0.49 18.59 19.26
N ALA A 129 0.16 19.67 19.71
CA ALA A 129 -0.33 20.47 20.81
C ALA A 129 -1.74 21.03 20.54
N TYR A 130 -1.99 21.50 19.31
CA TYR A 130 -3.31 22.02 18.95
C TYR A 130 -4.35 20.92 18.80
N VAL A 131 -4.01 19.73 18.33
CA VAL A 131 -4.94 18.58 18.34
C VAL A 131 -5.46 18.33 19.76
N SER A 132 -4.59 18.41 20.78
CA SER A 132 -4.99 18.28 22.20
C SER A 132 -5.95 19.39 22.63
N PHE A 133 -5.74 20.63 22.21
CA PHE A 133 -6.67 21.73 22.49
C PHE A 133 -8.04 21.49 21.83
N PHE A 134 -8.07 21.13 20.57
CA PHE A 134 -9.33 20.84 19.89
C PHE A 134 -10.05 19.64 20.50
N ALA A 135 -9.33 18.63 20.97
CA ALA A 135 -9.91 17.49 21.66
C ALA A 135 -10.53 17.90 23.02
N GLN A 136 -9.83 18.72 23.81
CA GLN A 136 -10.32 19.20 25.10
C GLN A 136 -11.59 20.04 24.97
N TRP A 137 -11.69 20.84 23.91
CA TRP A 137 -12.80 21.76 23.69
C TRP A 137 -13.94 21.14 22.86
N SER A 138 -13.78 19.92 22.35
CA SER A 138 -14.85 19.17 21.69
C SER A 138 -15.62 18.33 22.71
N LYS A 139 -16.96 18.35 22.64
CA LYS A 139 -17.83 17.65 23.59
C LYS A 139 -18.80 16.73 22.85
N GLY A 140 -19.17 15.61 23.45
CA GLY A 140 -20.17 14.69 22.95
C GLY A 140 -20.44 13.53 23.92
N ILE A 141 -21.62 12.93 23.81
CA ILE A 141 -22.09 11.86 24.71
C ILE A 141 -21.46 10.51 24.37
N ARG A 142 -21.07 10.28 23.10
CA ARG A 142 -20.48 9.04 22.63
C ARG A 142 -19.08 9.27 22.09
N VAL A 143 -18.19 8.33 22.33
CA VAL A 143 -16.83 8.34 21.73
C VAL A 143 -16.96 8.36 20.21
N GLY A 144 -16.29 9.33 19.58
CA GLY A 144 -16.34 9.51 18.12
C GLY A 144 -17.47 10.40 17.58
N GLN A 145 -18.41 10.85 18.43
CA GLN A 145 -19.48 11.79 18.09
C GLN A 145 -19.33 13.13 18.86
N TRP A 146 -18.10 13.62 18.90
CA TRP A 146 -17.81 14.90 19.55
C TRP A 146 -18.01 16.04 18.55
N ASP A 147 -18.49 17.16 19.04
CA ASP A 147 -18.72 18.38 18.27
C ASP A 147 -17.97 19.56 18.92
N LEU A 148 -17.45 20.44 18.09
CA LEU A 148 -16.78 21.66 18.52
C LEU A 148 -17.75 22.84 18.40
N GLU A 149 -18.17 23.39 19.52
CA GLU A 149 -19.02 24.57 19.52
C GLU A 149 -18.27 25.86 19.13
N PRO A 150 -18.93 26.86 18.49
CA PRO A 150 -18.28 28.10 18.06
C PRO A 150 -17.59 28.87 19.20
N ASN A 151 -18.20 28.90 20.38
CA ASN A 151 -17.61 29.58 21.54
C ASN A 151 -16.41 28.83 22.10
N ALA A 152 -16.43 27.48 22.05
CA ALA A 152 -15.31 26.65 22.43
C ALA A 152 -14.12 26.88 21.48
N LEU A 153 -14.34 26.91 20.16
CA LEU A 153 -13.31 27.24 19.18
C LEU A 153 -12.67 28.60 19.48
N LYS A 154 -13.49 29.62 19.75
CA LYS A 154 -13.02 30.98 20.05
C LYS A 154 -12.17 31.08 21.32
N SER A 155 -12.34 30.15 22.25
CA SER A 155 -11.63 30.11 23.53
C SER A 155 -10.29 29.37 23.49
N ILE A 156 -9.98 28.68 22.39
CA ILE A 156 -8.71 27.98 22.23
C ILE A 156 -7.56 28.99 22.25
N PRO A 157 -6.54 28.79 23.12
CA PRO A 157 -5.38 29.70 23.19
C PRO A 157 -4.51 29.54 21.93
N PHE A 158 -3.86 30.64 21.53
CA PHE A 158 -2.91 30.67 20.45
C PHE A 158 -1.59 31.32 20.86
N PHE A 159 -0.50 30.60 20.63
CA PHE A 159 0.86 31.04 20.99
C PHE A 159 1.45 31.86 19.86
N VAL A 160 1.83 33.11 20.19
CA VAL A 160 2.29 34.07 19.19
C VAL A 160 3.76 34.42 19.44
N PRO A 161 4.70 33.86 18.67
CA PRO A 161 6.09 34.28 18.60
C PRO A 161 6.22 35.69 18.02
N THR A 162 7.43 36.27 18.09
CA THR A 162 7.74 37.48 17.32
C THR A 162 7.62 37.24 15.82
N ALA A 163 7.41 38.28 15.01
CA ALA A 163 7.27 38.13 13.55
C ALA A 163 8.51 37.45 12.94
N GLU A 164 9.70 37.82 13.38
CA GLU A 164 10.97 37.24 12.94
C GLU A 164 11.05 35.76 13.28
N GLU A 165 10.64 35.34 14.48
CA GLU A 165 10.63 33.93 14.87
C GLU A 165 9.61 33.12 14.06
N GLN A 166 8.43 33.69 13.76
CA GLN A 166 7.45 33.04 12.91
C GLN A 166 8.04 32.71 11.53
N GLU A 167 8.74 33.68 10.93
CA GLU A 167 9.42 33.45 9.64
C GLU A 167 10.52 32.40 9.73
N GLN A 168 11.32 32.43 10.80
CA GLN A 168 12.38 31.45 11.03
C GLN A 168 11.81 30.03 11.22
N ILE A 169 10.72 29.91 12.00
CA ILE A 169 10.03 28.62 12.22
C ILE A 169 9.49 28.08 10.90
N VAL A 170 8.82 28.90 10.09
CA VAL A 170 8.28 28.50 8.78
C VAL A 170 9.42 28.01 7.89
N ARG A 171 10.47 28.82 7.74
CA ARG A 171 11.64 28.47 6.92
C ARG A 171 12.29 27.16 7.36
N TYR A 172 12.53 27.01 8.67
CA TYR A 172 13.09 25.78 9.23
C TYR A 172 12.23 24.55 8.93
N LEU A 173 10.90 24.65 9.12
CA LEU A 173 9.96 23.56 8.85
C LEU A 173 9.92 23.22 7.36
N ASP A 174 9.94 24.22 6.48
CA ASP A 174 9.94 24.00 5.04
C ASP A 174 11.23 23.32 4.57
N GLU A 175 12.39 23.78 5.03
CA GLU A 175 13.68 23.14 4.75
C GLU A 175 13.71 21.69 5.23
N LYS A 176 13.19 21.42 6.44
CA LYS A 176 13.13 20.05 6.97
C LYS A 176 12.15 19.17 6.20
N THR A 177 10.98 19.71 5.85
CA THR A 177 9.96 18.99 5.08
C THR A 177 10.48 18.63 3.68
N ILE A 178 11.17 19.55 3.01
CA ILE A 178 11.81 19.28 1.71
C ILE A 178 12.80 18.13 1.83
N LYS A 179 13.72 18.19 2.81
CA LYS A 179 14.74 17.13 3.01
C LYS A 179 14.12 15.77 3.36
N ILE A 180 13.06 15.75 4.16
CA ILE A 180 12.34 14.51 4.49
C ILE A 180 11.68 13.93 3.23
N ASN A 181 10.99 14.75 2.43
CA ASN A 181 10.37 14.29 1.20
C ASN A 181 11.39 13.80 0.15
N GLU A 182 12.53 14.47 0.03
CA GLU A 182 13.64 14.01 -0.81
C GLU A 182 14.16 12.63 -0.33
N CYS A 183 14.32 12.45 0.98
CA CYS A 183 14.76 11.18 1.55
C CYS A 183 13.73 10.06 1.26
N ILE A 184 12.44 10.33 1.48
CA ILE A 184 11.36 9.37 1.17
C ILE A 184 11.40 8.98 -0.31
N CYS A 185 11.48 9.96 -1.22
CA CYS A 185 11.55 9.69 -2.66
C CYS A 185 12.77 8.83 -3.05
N LEU A 186 13.92 9.07 -2.42
CA LEU A 186 15.12 8.23 -2.63
C LEU A 186 14.91 6.80 -2.13
N ARG A 187 14.30 6.62 -0.96
CA ARG A 187 14.01 5.28 -0.41
C ARG A 187 12.98 4.52 -1.25
N GLU A 188 11.96 5.19 -1.77
CA GLU A 188 10.99 4.59 -2.69
C GLU A 188 11.66 4.09 -3.98
N ARG A 189 12.60 4.86 -4.54
CA ARG A 189 13.39 4.44 -5.70
C ARG A 189 14.30 3.25 -5.38
N GLU A 190 14.92 3.24 -4.22
CA GLU A 190 15.74 2.12 -3.75
C GLU A 190 14.90 0.84 -3.61
N LEU A 191 13.68 0.93 -3.06
CA LEU A 191 12.73 -0.17 -2.98
C LEU A 191 12.36 -0.72 -4.37
N GLN A 192 12.09 0.16 -5.32
CA GLN A 192 11.82 -0.24 -6.70
C GLN A 192 13.01 -0.98 -7.30
N THR A 193 14.21 -0.42 -7.17
CA THR A 193 15.46 -1.03 -7.70
C THR A 193 15.74 -2.40 -7.09
N LEU A 194 15.52 -2.57 -5.77
CA LEU A 194 15.69 -3.87 -5.12
C LEU A 194 14.68 -4.91 -5.62
N ASN A 195 13.44 -4.52 -5.88
CA ASN A 195 12.45 -5.41 -6.47
C ASN A 195 12.80 -5.81 -7.91
N GLU A 196 13.27 -4.87 -8.72
CA GLU A 196 13.74 -5.13 -10.08
C GLU A 196 14.96 -6.06 -10.08
N LEU A 197 15.93 -5.82 -9.19
CA LEU A 197 17.10 -6.68 -9.01
C LEU A 197 16.70 -8.10 -8.62
N LYS A 198 15.77 -8.23 -7.65
CA LYS A 198 15.25 -9.53 -7.23
C LYS A 198 14.68 -10.32 -8.41
N GLN A 199 13.87 -9.67 -9.24
CA GLN A 199 13.27 -10.31 -10.41
C GLN A 199 14.31 -10.66 -11.49
N ALA A 200 15.27 -9.76 -11.74
CA ALA A 200 16.34 -10.00 -12.73
C ALA A 200 17.25 -11.16 -12.32
N GLU A 201 17.60 -11.26 -11.05
CA GLU A 201 18.40 -12.37 -10.50
C GLU A 201 17.67 -13.70 -10.65
N ILE A 202 16.38 -13.75 -10.27
CA ILE A 202 15.57 -14.98 -10.45
C ILE A 202 15.52 -15.38 -11.93
N ALA A 203 15.18 -14.43 -12.82
CA ALA A 203 15.10 -14.66 -14.25
C ALA A 203 16.42 -15.21 -14.82
N SER A 204 17.53 -14.58 -14.45
CA SER A 204 18.86 -14.97 -14.92
C SER A 204 19.22 -16.41 -14.53
N VAL A 205 19.11 -16.75 -13.24
CA VAL A 205 19.55 -18.08 -12.78
C VAL A 205 18.62 -19.20 -13.21
N VAL A 206 17.32 -18.92 -13.34
CA VAL A 206 16.33 -19.91 -13.78
C VAL A 206 16.50 -20.26 -15.27
N THR A 207 16.97 -19.33 -16.10
CA THR A 207 17.10 -19.52 -17.54
C THR A 207 18.53 -19.81 -17.98
N ARG A 208 19.54 -19.33 -17.25
CA ARG A 208 20.97 -19.38 -17.64
C ARG A 208 21.85 -20.16 -16.68
N GLY A 209 21.30 -20.61 -15.54
CA GLY A 209 22.08 -21.28 -14.49
C GLY A 209 22.93 -20.31 -13.66
N LEU A 210 23.73 -20.88 -12.76
CA LEU A 210 24.56 -20.13 -11.82
C LEU A 210 25.94 -19.76 -12.37
N ASN A 211 26.42 -20.47 -13.40
CA ASN A 211 27.74 -20.23 -13.96
C ASN A 211 27.63 -19.40 -15.27
N PRO A 212 28.07 -18.12 -15.26
CA PRO A 212 27.97 -17.25 -16.42
C PRO A 212 28.90 -17.60 -17.57
N ASN A 213 29.89 -18.49 -17.32
CA ASN A 213 30.94 -18.83 -18.29
C ASN A 213 30.65 -20.10 -19.10
N VAL A 214 29.47 -20.74 -18.93
CA VAL A 214 29.08 -21.91 -19.71
C VAL A 214 28.69 -21.53 -21.13
N PRO A 215 29.01 -22.34 -22.15
CA PRO A 215 28.54 -22.10 -23.50
C PRO A 215 27.01 -22.22 -23.54
N MET A 216 26.38 -21.35 -24.33
CA MET A 216 24.92 -21.27 -24.47
C MET A 216 24.47 -21.82 -25.82
N LYS A 217 23.25 -22.35 -25.86
CA LYS A 217 22.54 -22.74 -27.08
C LYS A 217 21.13 -22.13 -27.11
N ASP A 218 20.58 -21.94 -28.30
CA ASP A 218 19.18 -21.61 -28.45
C ASP A 218 18.30 -22.76 -27.95
N SER A 219 17.39 -22.47 -27.05
CA SER A 219 16.45 -23.44 -26.48
C SER A 219 15.31 -23.80 -27.43
N GLY A 220 15.05 -22.99 -28.45
CA GLY A 220 13.83 -23.01 -29.26
C GLY A 220 12.56 -22.62 -28.48
N ILE A 221 12.70 -22.10 -27.28
CA ILE A 221 11.58 -21.69 -26.41
C ILE A 221 11.51 -20.16 -26.35
N PRO A 222 10.45 -19.51 -26.88
CA PRO A 222 10.41 -18.06 -27.07
C PRO A 222 10.58 -17.26 -25.78
N TRP A 223 10.10 -17.73 -24.63
CA TRP A 223 10.16 -17.00 -23.36
C TRP A 223 11.51 -17.15 -22.62
N ILE A 224 12.34 -18.13 -23.00
CA ILE A 224 13.68 -18.36 -22.41
C ILE A 224 14.77 -17.81 -23.31
N GLY A 225 14.69 -18.08 -24.61
CA GLY A 225 15.77 -17.82 -25.58
C GLY A 225 16.93 -18.78 -25.41
N GLN A 226 18.06 -18.35 -24.85
CA GLN A 226 19.26 -19.17 -24.70
C GLN A 226 19.32 -19.87 -23.34
N ILE A 227 19.79 -21.12 -23.35
CA ILE A 227 20.07 -21.94 -22.16
C ILE A 227 21.51 -22.52 -22.23
N PRO A 228 22.09 -22.95 -21.11
CA PRO A 228 23.35 -23.71 -21.11
C PRO A 228 23.31 -24.90 -22.06
N THR A 229 24.40 -25.16 -22.78
CA THR A 229 24.46 -26.26 -23.79
C THR A 229 24.19 -27.63 -23.22
N HIS A 230 24.51 -27.84 -21.93
CA HIS A 230 24.29 -29.09 -21.21
C HIS A 230 22.86 -29.30 -20.70
N TRP A 231 22.00 -28.27 -20.80
CA TRP A 231 20.58 -28.43 -20.44
C TRP A 231 19.78 -29.03 -21.60
N ASP A 232 18.77 -29.80 -21.24
CA ASP A 232 17.76 -30.30 -22.18
C ASP A 232 16.45 -29.48 -22.05
N VAL A 233 15.53 -29.77 -22.98
CA VAL A 233 14.18 -29.21 -22.97
C VAL A 233 13.16 -30.32 -23.19
N GLN A 234 12.02 -30.25 -22.45
CA GLN A 234 10.96 -31.22 -22.57
C GLN A 234 9.59 -30.60 -22.32
N ARG A 235 8.55 -31.22 -22.88
CA ARG A 235 7.17 -30.79 -22.61
C ARG A 235 6.75 -31.16 -21.19
N ALA A 236 6.09 -30.23 -20.51
CA ALA A 236 5.65 -30.37 -19.13
C ALA A 236 4.81 -31.64 -18.87
N LYS A 237 4.00 -32.07 -19.84
CA LYS A 237 3.20 -33.33 -19.73
C LYS A 237 4.04 -34.61 -19.55
N TYR A 238 5.30 -34.57 -19.92
CA TYR A 238 6.21 -35.72 -19.72
C TYR A 238 6.95 -35.62 -18.38
N MET A 239 6.92 -34.45 -17.74
CA MET A 239 7.63 -34.15 -16.51
C MET A 239 6.72 -34.24 -15.28
N PHE A 240 5.45 -33.90 -15.43
CA PHE A 240 4.50 -33.83 -14.32
C PHE A 240 3.24 -34.64 -14.55
N ASN A 241 2.72 -35.24 -13.47
CA ASN A 241 1.36 -35.77 -13.39
C ASN A 241 0.42 -34.70 -12.88
N LYS A 242 -0.84 -34.69 -13.35
CA LYS A 242 -1.92 -33.98 -12.72
C LYS A 242 -2.56 -34.86 -11.66
N GLU A 243 -2.56 -34.40 -10.44
CA GLU A 243 -3.20 -35.08 -9.33
C GLU A 243 -4.66 -34.61 -9.16
N LYS A 244 -5.50 -35.55 -8.79
CA LYS A 244 -6.86 -35.30 -8.34
C LYS A 244 -7.11 -36.19 -7.12
N ARG A 245 -7.01 -35.60 -5.93
CA ARG A 245 -7.15 -36.30 -4.67
C ARG A 245 -8.41 -35.90 -3.96
N GLU A 246 -9.01 -36.84 -3.23
CA GLU A 246 -10.11 -36.54 -2.31
C GLU A 246 -9.65 -35.63 -1.17
N VAL A 247 -10.59 -34.78 -0.72
CA VAL A 247 -10.38 -33.91 0.43
C VAL A 247 -10.52 -34.74 1.71
N ARG A 248 -9.58 -34.55 2.62
CA ARG A 248 -9.64 -35.15 3.95
C ARG A 248 -10.45 -34.25 4.90
N PRO A 249 -11.07 -34.81 5.96
CA PRO A 249 -11.85 -34.00 6.92
C PRO A 249 -11.03 -32.87 7.57
N GLU A 250 -9.75 -33.10 7.83
CA GLU A 250 -8.80 -32.15 8.42
C GLU A 250 -8.26 -31.10 7.47
N ASP A 251 -8.47 -31.25 6.15
CA ASP A 251 -7.92 -30.37 5.14
C ASP A 251 -8.51 -28.95 5.25
N LYS A 252 -7.66 -27.97 5.58
CA LYS A 252 -7.98 -26.55 5.56
C LYS A 252 -7.73 -25.96 4.20
N VAL A 253 -8.31 -24.78 3.94
CA VAL A 253 -8.22 -24.14 2.62
C VAL A 253 -6.82 -23.59 2.36
N ILE A 254 -6.22 -24.02 1.25
CA ILE A 254 -4.96 -23.49 0.70
C ILE A 254 -5.27 -22.43 -0.35
N THR A 255 -4.44 -21.41 -0.38
CA THR A 255 -4.46 -20.35 -1.40
C THR A 255 -3.11 -20.25 -2.07
N CYS A 256 -3.12 -20.20 -3.42
CA CYS A 256 -1.96 -19.91 -4.24
C CYS A 256 -1.95 -18.39 -4.53
N PHE A 257 -1.03 -17.67 -3.93
CA PHE A 257 -0.91 -16.21 -4.07
C PHE A 257 -0.10 -15.83 -5.31
N ARG A 258 -0.27 -14.62 -5.82
CA ARG A 258 0.41 -14.11 -7.03
C ARG A 258 1.93 -13.96 -6.85
N ASP A 259 2.41 -13.86 -5.62
CA ASP A 259 3.84 -13.86 -5.30
C ASP A 259 4.46 -15.28 -5.32
N GLY A 260 3.64 -16.31 -5.56
CA GLY A 260 4.06 -17.71 -5.68
C GLY A 260 4.03 -18.48 -4.36
N GLN A 261 3.62 -17.88 -3.26
CA GLN A 261 3.41 -18.61 -2.03
C GLN A 261 2.12 -19.44 -2.12
N VAL A 262 2.24 -20.73 -1.79
CA VAL A 262 1.11 -21.66 -1.69
C VAL A 262 1.05 -22.18 -0.26
N THR A 263 0.08 -21.70 0.50
CA THR A 263 -0.01 -21.95 1.95
C THR A 263 -1.47 -21.94 2.41
N LEU A 264 -1.69 -22.35 3.66
CA LEU A 264 -2.99 -22.22 4.29
C LEU A 264 -3.46 -20.75 4.23
N ARG A 265 -4.73 -20.54 3.85
CA ARG A 265 -5.30 -19.19 3.72
C ARG A 265 -5.14 -18.37 5.00
N GLU A 266 -5.38 -19.00 6.14
CA GLU A 266 -5.29 -18.38 7.47
C GLU A 266 -3.91 -17.81 7.81
N ASN A 267 -2.84 -18.28 7.18
CA ASN A 267 -1.47 -17.79 7.40
C ASN A 267 -1.27 -16.36 6.86
N ARG A 268 -2.10 -15.89 5.91
CA ARG A 268 -1.92 -14.59 5.26
C ARG A 268 -3.18 -13.74 5.17
N ARG A 269 -4.36 -14.33 5.25
CA ARG A 269 -5.60 -13.62 4.98
C ARG A 269 -6.75 -14.18 5.82
N THR A 270 -7.19 -13.40 6.79
CA THR A 270 -8.30 -13.73 7.69
C THR A 270 -9.62 -13.05 7.31
N THR A 271 -9.58 -12.03 6.42
CA THR A 271 -10.74 -11.25 5.99
C THR A 271 -10.69 -10.93 4.49
N GLY A 272 -11.80 -10.47 3.92
CA GLY A 272 -11.85 -9.97 2.54
C GLY A 272 -11.82 -11.07 1.46
N PHE A 273 -12.33 -12.25 1.74
CA PHE A 273 -12.53 -13.34 0.78
C PHE A 273 -13.98 -13.83 0.83
N THR A 274 -14.44 -14.38 -0.29
CA THR A 274 -15.76 -15.02 -0.35
C THR A 274 -15.59 -16.48 0.03
N GLU A 275 -16.32 -16.94 1.05
CA GLU A 275 -16.44 -18.35 1.35
C GLU A 275 -17.55 -18.97 0.49
N SER A 276 -17.25 -20.07 -0.20
CA SER A 276 -18.27 -20.85 -0.88
C SER A 276 -19.07 -21.61 0.17
N ILE A 277 -20.39 -21.44 0.17
CA ILE A 277 -21.31 -22.14 1.06
C ILE A 277 -21.28 -23.66 0.80
N THR A 278 -20.91 -24.08 -0.40
CA THR A 278 -20.79 -25.49 -0.80
C THR A 278 -19.40 -25.76 -1.36
N GLU A 279 -18.69 -26.76 -0.81
CA GLU A 279 -17.34 -27.16 -1.25
C GLU A 279 -17.38 -28.13 -2.45
N VAL A 280 -18.31 -27.90 -3.39
CA VAL A 280 -18.42 -28.72 -4.58
C VAL A 280 -17.16 -28.53 -5.46
N GLY A 281 -16.49 -29.63 -5.79
CA GLY A 281 -15.33 -29.64 -6.68
C GLY A 281 -14.00 -29.28 -6.01
N TYR A 282 -13.92 -29.22 -4.68
CA TYR A 282 -12.64 -29.13 -3.98
C TYR A 282 -11.83 -30.40 -4.17
N GLN A 283 -10.49 -30.26 -4.11
CA GLN A 283 -9.54 -31.36 -4.21
C GLN A 283 -8.45 -31.21 -3.14
N GLY A 284 -7.86 -32.35 -2.74
CA GLY A 284 -6.74 -32.38 -1.81
C GLY A 284 -5.45 -31.87 -2.44
N ILE A 285 -4.79 -30.93 -1.77
CA ILE A 285 -3.44 -30.42 -2.07
C ILE A 285 -2.52 -30.98 -0.99
N ARG A 286 -1.31 -31.40 -1.37
CA ARG A 286 -0.34 -31.94 -0.42
C ARG A 286 0.94 -31.11 -0.45
N LYS A 287 1.63 -31.10 0.66
CA LYS A 287 2.94 -30.47 0.78
C LYS A 287 3.88 -31.03 -0.29
N GLY A 288 4.57 -30.13 -0.99
CA GLY A 288 5.46 -30.47 -2.11
C GLY A 288 4.78 -30.52 -3.48
N ASP A 289 3.45 -30.41 -3.56
CA ASP A 289 2.76 -30.29 -4.85
C ASP A 289 3.11 -28.96 -5.53
N LEU A 290 3.45 -29.00 -6.81
CA LEU A 290 3.47 -27.82 -7.66
C LEU A 290 2.03 -27.43 -7.99
N VAL A 291 1.58 -26.31 -7.47
CA VAL A 291 0.21 -25.81 -7.59
C VAL A 291 0.17 -24.64 -8.58
N ILE A 292 -0.70 -24.75 -9.57
CA ILE A 292 -0.90 -23.74 -10.61
C ILE A 292 -2.36 -23.26 -10.55
N HIS A 293 -2.58 -21.97 -10.30
CA HIS A 293 -3.92 -21.39 -10.36
C HIS A 293 -4.28 -21.09 -11.81
N GLN A 294 -5.17 -21.89 -12.39
CA GLN A 294 -5.53 -21.87 -13.80
C GLN A 294 -5.86 -20.46 -14.35
N MET A 295 -6.62 -19.69 -13.59
CA MET A 295 -7.09 -18.37 -14.01
C MET A 295 -6.10 -17.24 -13.73
N ASP A 296 -5.25 -17.38 -12.70
CA ASP A 296 -4.31 -16.34 -12.24
C ASP A 296 -2.84 -16.71 -12.50
N ALA A 297 -2.57 -17.79 -13.25
CA ALA A 297 -1.21 -18.21 -13.59
C ALA A 297 -0.43 -17.10 -14.30
N PHE A 298 -1.09 -16.33 -15.17
CA PHE A 298 -0.49 -15.19 -15.88
C PHE A 298 0.01 -14.10 -14.93
N ALA A 299 -0.60 -13.99 -13.75
CA ALA A 299 -0.21 -13.04 -12.71
C ALA A 299 0.78 -13.63 -11.69
N GLY A 300 1.30 -14.85 -11.94
CA GLY A 300 2.31 -15.48 -11.09
C GLY A 300 1.78 -16.38 -9.98
N SER A 301 0.48 -16.70 -9.95
CA SER A 301 -0.10 -17.63 -8.97
C SER A 301 0.30 -19.09 -9.27
N ILE A 302 1.60 -19.37 -9.08
CA ILE A 302 2.24 -20.66 -9.29
C ILE A 302 3.28 -20.87 -8.19
N GLY A 303 3.22 -21.97 -7.46
CA GLY A 303 4.16 -22.25 -6.38
C GLY A 303 4.10 -23.68 -5.87
N VAL A 304 4.91 -24.00 -4.90
CA VAL A 304 4.91 -25.31 -4.23
C VAL A 304 4.20 -25.19 -2.89
N SER A 305 3.29 -26.10 -2.60
CA SER A 305 2.55 -26.08 -1.34
C SER A 305 3.46 -26.41 -0.15
N ASP A 306 3.42 -25.56 0.86
CA ASP A 306 4.13 -25.76 2.13
C ASP A 306 3.35 -26.63 3.13
N SER A 307 2.09 -26.91 2.84
CA SER A 307 1.14 -27.56 3.75
C SER A 307 0.23 -28.55 3.02
N ASP A 308 -0.34 -29.49 3.78
CA ASP A 308 -1.48 -30.28 3.36
C ASP A 308 -2.76 -29.45 3.53
N GLY A 309 -3.72 -29.64 2.62
CA GLY A 309 -5.01 -28.97 2.69
C GLY A 309 -5.87 -29.21 1.44
N LYS A 310 -6.84 -28.34 1.22
CA LYS A 310 -7.79 -28.41 0.09
C LYS A 310 -7.82 -27.12 -0.71
N GLY A 311 -8.12 -27.25 -1.99
CA GLY A 311 -8.29 -26.12 -2.90
C GLY A 311 -9.41 -26.37 -3.89
N THR A 312 -9.88 -25.31 -4.54
CA THR A 312 -10.91 -25.39 -5.57
C THR A 312 -10.40 -26.09 -6.83
N SER A 313 -11.30 -26.51 -7.72
CA SER A 313 -10.96 -27.17 -8.99
C SER A 313 -10.18 -26.28 -9.98
N VAL A 314 -10.07 -24.98 -9.71
CA VAL A 314 -9.25 -24.06 -10.53
C VAL A 314 -7.75 -24.23 -10.30
N TYR A 315 -7.34 -24.98 -9.27
CA TYR A 315 -5.95 -25.34 -9.06
C TYR A 315 -5.57 -26.61 -9.82
N HIS A 316 -4.41 -26.63 -10.40
CA HIS A 316 -3.77 -27.86 -10.88
C HIS A 316 -2.69 -28.25 -9.88
N CYS A 317 -2.89 -29.38 -9.22
CA CYS A 317 -1.91 -29.98 -8.33
C CYS A 317 -1.07 -30.93 -9.19
N CYS A 318 0.23 -30.69 -9.25
CA CYS A 318 1.15 -31.44 -10.09
C CYS A 318 2.24 -32.09 -9.26
N THR A 319 2.51 -33.36 -9.52
CA THR A 319 3.64 -34.08 -8.93
C THR A 319 4.67 -34.41 -10.00
N PRO A 320 5.97 -34.42 -9.70
CA PRO A 320 6.99 -34.79 -10.64
C PRO A 320 6.89 -36.30 -10.97
N LYS A 321 7.10 -36.66 -12.25
CA LYS A 321 7.15 -38.08 -12.70
C LYS A 321 8.44 -38.78 -12.33
N SER A 322 9.47 -38.01 -11.96
CA SER A 322 10.79 -38.52 -11.61
C SER A 322 11.41 -37.56 -10.60
N SER A 323 12.32 -38.06 -9.75
CA SER A 323 13.16 -37.26 -8.86
C SER A 323 14.09 -36.27 -9.59
N ASN A 324 14.17 -36.35 -10.90
CA ASN A 324 14.94 -35.40 -11.72
C ASN A 324 14.26 -34.06 -11.92
N TYR A 325 13.04 -33.89 -11.43
CA TYR A 325 12.28 -32.64 -11.57
C TYR A 325 11.93 -32.05 -10.19
N ILE A 326 12.61 -30.98 -9.78
CA ILE A 326 12.42 -30.31 -8.49
C ILE A 326 11.27 -29.31 -8.61
N PRO A 327 10.13 -29.51 -7.93
CA PRO A 327 8.94 -28.64 -8.07
C PRO A 327 9.23 -27.17 -7.83
N GLU A 328 10.09 -26.82 -6.85
CA GLU A 328 10.48 -25.47 -6.51
C GLU A 328 11.20 -24.76 -7.67
N TYR A 329 12.10 -25.45 -8.37
CA TYR A 329 12.75 -24.89 -9.57
C TYR A 329 11.72 -24.57 -10.65
N TYR A 330 10.80 -25.49 -10.91
CA TYR A 330 9.76 -25.29 -11.91
C TYR A 330 8.72 -24.25 -11.51
N ALA A 331 8.46 -24.07 -10.23
CA ALA A 331 7.64 -22.96 -9.76
C ALA A 331 8.27 -21.61 -10.15
N TYR A 332 9.57 -21.42 -9.94
CA TYR A 332 10.30 -20.24 -10.40
C TYR A 332 10.30 -20.10 -11.93
N ALA A 333 10.57 -21.16 -12.66
CA ALA A 333 10.58 -21.16 -14.12
C ALA A 333 9.22 -20.77 -14.73
N LEU A 334 8.13 -21.30 -14.20
CA LEU A 334 6.78 -20.99 -14.64
C LEU A 334 6.35 -19.57 -14.26
N ARG A 335 6.79 -19.07 -13.12
CA ARG A 335 6.56 -17.66 -12.74
C ARG A 335 7.34 -16.71 -13.65
N GLU A 336 8.55 -17.08 -14.07
CA GLU A 336 9.28 -16.29 -15.08
C GLU A 336 8.55 -16.32 -16.43
N MET A 337 8.02 -17.48 -16.85
CA MET A 337 7.15 -17.59 -18.03
C MET A 337 5.92 -16.65 -17.92
N ALA A 338 5.35 -16.51 -16.74
CA ALA A 338 4.24 -15.58 -16.50
C ALA A 338 4.70 -14.11 -16.61
N ARG A 339 5.83 -13.77 -15.96
CA ARG A 339 6.40 -12.43 -15.93
C ARG A 339 6.78 -11.90 -17.31
N THR A 340 7.26 -12.74 -18.20
CA THR A 340 7.54 -12.37 -19.61
C THR A 340 6.28 -12.12 -20.44
N GLY A 341 5.09 -12.31 -19.88
CA GLY A 341 3.83 -12.22 -20.60
C GLY A 341 3.53 -13.41 -21.50
N PHE A 342 4.40 -14.43 -21.52
CA PHE A 342 4.22 -15.59 -22.41
C PHE A 342 2.94 -16.37 -22.08
N ILE A 343 2.65 -16.61 -20.78
CA ILE A 343 1.39 -17.25 -20.39
C ILE A 343 0.18 -16.45 -20.93
N GLN A 344 0.21 -15.14 -20.83
CA GLN A 344 -0.86 -14.25 -21.31
C GLN A 344 -1.00 -14.35 -22.85
N SER A 345 0.10 -14.46 -23.59
CA SER A 345 0.09 -14.59 -25.06
C SER A 345 -0.53 -15.89 -25.58
N LEU A 346 -0.66 -16.91 -24.74
CA LEU A 346 -1.30 -18.18 -25.11
C LEU A 346 -2.83 -18.08 -25.23
N TYR A 347 -3.41 -16.98 -24.80
CA TYR A 347 -4.85 -16.76 -24.80
C TYR A 347 -5.28 -15.85 -25.95
N ARG A 348 -6.38 -16.22 -26.59
CA ARG A 348 -7.00 -15.46 -27.70
C ARG A 348 -8.31 -14.77 -27.28
N GLY A 349 -8.52 -14.45 -26.01
CA GLY A 349 -9.77 -13.93 -25.48
C GLY A 349 -9.76 -12.42 -25.23
N ILE A 350 -10.94 -11.79 -25.36
CA ILE A 350 -11.19 -10.32 -25.27
C ILE A 350 -11.19 -9.81 -23.80
N ARG A 351 -11.16 -10.69 -22.79
CA ARG A 351 -11.23 -10.29 -21.37
C ARG A 351 -9.96 -10.68 -20.62
N GLU A 352 -9.36 -9.75 -19.90
CA GLU A 352 -8.17 -9.96 -19.06
C GLU A 352 -8.31 -11.11 -18.04
N ARG A 353 -9.51 -11.43 -17.60
CA ARG A 353 -9.82 -12.51 -16.65
C ARG A 353 -10.24 -13.84 -17.30
N SER A 354 -10.10 -13.99 -18.61
CA SER A 354 -10.42 -15.24 -19.32
C SER A 354 -9.17 -16.09 -19.61
N SER A 355 -8.10 -15.92 -18.88
CA SER A 355 -6.93 -16.76 -18.96
C SER A 355 -7.28 -18.16 -18.46
N ASP A 356 -7.03 -19.17 -19.29
CA ASP A 356 -7.28 -20.58 -18.97
C ASP A 356 -6.00 -21.38 -19.16
N PHE A 357 -5.06 -21.21 -18.20
CA PHE A 357 -3.83 -22.01 -18.18
C PHE A 357 -4.13 -23.41 -17.63
N ASN A 358 -5.06 -24.11 -18.30
CA ASN A 358 -5.45 -25.45 -17.92
C ASN A 358 -4.29 -26.46 -18.12
N PHE A 359 -4.43 -27.65 -17.51
CA PHE A 359 -3.38 -28.66 -17.56
C PHE A 359 -2.99 -29.11 -18.99
N PRO A 360 -3.91 -29.26 -19.96
CA PRO A 360 -3.54 -29.52 -21.36
C PRO A 360 -2.68 -28.41 -21.98
N THR A 361 -2.97 -27.14 -21.67
CA THR A 361 -2.18 -25.99 -22.12
C THR A 361 -0.81 -25.95 -21.45
N PHE A 362 -0.74 -26.14 -20.14
CA PHE A 362 0.50 -26.29 -19.39
C PHE A 362 1.33 -27.45 -19.93
N GLY A 363 0.71 -28.63 -20.13
CA GLY A 363 1.39 -29.85 -20.59
C GLY A 363 2.04 -29.72 -21.98
N LYS A 364 1.60 -28.79 -22.82
CA LYS A 364 2.20 -28.52 -24.14
C LYS A 364 3.45 -27.64 -24.05
N GLN A 365 3.65 -26.90 -22.95
CA GLN A 365 4.78 -26.00 -22.83
C GLN A 365 6.09 -26.74 -22.68
N TYR A 366 7.12 -26.23 -23.33
CA TYR A 366 8.48 -26.73 -23.17
C TYR A 366 9.13 -26.02 -21.96
N LEU A 367 9.79 -26.80 -21.12
CA LEU A 367 10.51 -26.39 -19.94
C LEU A 367 11.97 -26.80 -20.02
N PRO A 368 12.91 -26.02 -19.47
CA PRO A 368 14.32 -26.41 -19.42
C PRO A 368 14.53 -27.51 -18.38
N ILE A 369 15.53 -28.36 -18.62
CA ILE A 369 15.90 -29.43 -17.71
C ILE A 369 17.38 -29.30 -17.35
N PRO A 370 17.72 -28.51 -16.34
CA PRO A 370 19.04 -28.54 -15.71
C PRO A 370 19.30 -29.93 -15.06
N PRO A 371 20.53 -30.31 -14.85
CA PRO A 371 20.86 -31.42 -13.92
C PRO A 371 20.22 -31.20 -12.54
N VAL A 372 19.80 -32.27 -11.86
CA VAL A 372 19.04 -32.14 -10.59
C VAL A 372 19.83 -31.43 -9.52
N GLU A 373 21.13 -31.60 -9.45
CA GLU A 373 22.02 -30.91 -8.52
C GLU A 373 22.05 -29.40 -8.81
N GLU A 374 22.00 -29.02 -10.10
CA GLU A 374 21.96 -27.62 -10.52
C GLU A 374 20.59 -26.99 -10.24
N GLN A 375 19.47 -27.70 -10.44
CA GLN A 375 18.15 -27.27 -10.04
C GLN A 375 18.11 -26.94 -8.54
N GLN A 376 18.62 -27.82 -7.68
CA GLN A 376 18.67 -27.62 -6.25
C GLN A 376 19.58 -26.44 -5.86
N ALA A 377 20.72 -26.32 -6.51
CA ALA A 377 21.65 -25.20 -6.29
C ALA A 377 20.99 -23.86 -6.66
N ILE A 378 20.25 -23.80 -7.78
CA ILE A 378 19.49 -22.62 -8.21
C ILE A 378 18.41 -22.27 -7.17
N VAL A 379 17.64 -23.23 -6.70
CA VAL A 379 16.59 -23.02 -5.68
C VAL A 379 17.21 -22.43 -4.40
N ASN A 380 18.28 -23.03 -3.90
CA ASN A 380 18.97 -22.59 -2.70
C ASN A 380 19.54 -21.17 -2.86
N TYR A 381 20.11 -20.88 -4.03
CA TYR A 381 20.63 -19.53 -4.35
C TYR A 381 19.51 -18.50 -4.35
N ILE A 382 18.41 -18.76 -5.05
CA ILE A 382 17.25 -17.86 -5.10
C ILE A 382 16.73 -17.61 -3.68
N GLN A 383 16.49 -18.63 -2.88
CA GLN A 383 16.01 -18.50 -1.52
C GLN A 383 16.95 -17.63 -0.65
N SER A 384 18.25 -17.89 -0.72
CA SER A 384 19.24 -17.12 0.04
C SER A 384 19.28 -15.65 -0.38
N LYS A 385 19.26 -15.38 -1.70
CA LYS A 385 19.28 -14.01 -2.25
C LYS A 385 17.99 -13.25 -1.96
N THR A 386 16.84 -13.89 -2.19
CA THR A 386 15.55 -13.25 -1.96
C THR A 386 15.34 -12.91 -0.49
N ASN A 387 15.70 -13.81 0.45
CA ASN A 387 15.63 -13.53 1.89
C ASN A 387 16.45 -12.29 2.30
N LYS A 388 17.65 -12.11 1.73
CA LYS A 388 18.47 -10.92 1.99
C LYS A 388 17.81 -9.65 1.45
N ILE A 389 17.32 -9.69 0.21
CA ILE A 389 16.65 -8.55 -0.41
C ILE A 389 15.36 -8.20 0.35
N ASP A 390 14.55 -9.20 0.73
CA ASP A 390 13.32 -8.99 1.47
C ASP A 390 13.56 -8.39 2.87
N SER A 391 14.65 -8.76 3.53
CA SER A 391 15.07 -8.13 4.79
C SER A 391 15.44 -6.66 4.61
N LEU A 392 16.14 -6.30 3.51
CA LEU A 392 16.45 -4.92 3.17
C LEU A 392 15.18 -4.12 2.86
N ILE A 393 14.27 -4.67 2.08
CA ILE A 393 12.98 -4.06 1.75
C ILE A 393 12.17 -3.79 3.02
N ALA A 394 12.11 -4.75 3.95
CA ALA A 394 11.42 -4.57 5.23
C ALA A 394 12.05 -3.44 6.07
N SER A 395 13.38 -3.34 6.11
CA SER A 395 14.09 -2.27 6.81
C SER A 395 13.78 -0.89 6.20
N LEU A 396 13.81 -0.77 4.87
CA LEU A 396 13.52 0.48 4.16
C LEU A 396 12.08 0.94 4.37
N ASN A 397 11.10 0.01 4.32
CA ASN A 397 9.71 0.34 4.60
C ASN A 397 9.54 0.86 6.03
N ALA A 398 10.18 0.25 7.01
CA ALA A 398 10.16 0.72 8.40
C ALA A 398 10.84 2.08 8.60
N GLU A 399 11.82 2.45 7.75
CA GLU A 399 12.42 3.80 7.75
C GLU A 399 11.46 4.85 7.17
N ILE A 400 10.73 4.51 6.11
CA ILE A 400 9.74 5.42 5.47
C ILE A 400 8.56 5.70 6.41
N GLU A 401 8.13 4.71 7.19
CA GLU A 401 7.00 4.85 8.13
C GLU A 401 7.33 5.67 9.39
N ARG A 402 8.60 5.86 9.72
CA ARG A 402 9.06 6.65 10.89
C ARG A 402 9.11 8.16 10.61
#